data_3754f241ce28da28bf0fd623612687b0
#
_entry.id   3754f241ce28da28bf0fd623612687b0
#
_cell.length_a   1.000
_cell.length_b   1.000
_cell.length_c   1.000
_cell.angle_alpha   90.00
_cell.angle_beta   90.00
_cell.angle_gamma   90.00
#
_symmetry.space_group_name_H-M   'P 1'
#
loop_
_entity.id
_entity.type
_entity.pdbx_description
1 polymer ?
#
loop_
_entity_poly.entity_id
_entity_poly.type
_entity_poly.pdbx_seq_one_letter_code
_entity_poly.pdbx_strand_id
1 'polypeptide(L)'
;MDLITITREKDLVFKSELRNHTFLSDMAIDDGGQDAAPSPADYLVCSLGSCFGMIIERYCQSHGYNSEGTEISMTYMLNDKPKMVKSITADIALPEEFPEDRKKAILNSIKTCVIFNSLSKDVEIDVEIED
;
A
#
# COMPACT_ATOMS: atom_id res chain seq x y z
N MET A 1 6.46 -15.44 16.54
CA MET A 1 5.39 -14.94 15.65
C MET A 1 4.31 -14.27 16.50
N ASP A 2 3.94 -13.06 16.13
CA ASP A 2 2.98 -12.29 16.92
C ASP A 2 1.55 -12.66 16.59
N LEU A 3 0.69 -12.65 17.61
CA LEU A 3 -0.72 -12.89 17.46
C LEU A 3 -1.42 -11.60 17.02
N ILE A 4 -2.28 -11.70 16.04
CA ILE A 4 -3.15 -10.62 15.62
C ILE A 4 -4.56 -10.97 16.09
N THR A 5 -5.19 -10.07 16.85
CA THR A 5 -6.55 -10.28 17.35
C THR A 5 -7.48 -9.24 16.72
N ILE A 6 -8.57 -9.71 16.16
CA ILE A 6 -9.55 -8.87 15.48
C ILE A 6 -10.89 -9.03 16.17
N THR A 7 -11.46 -7.94 16.68
CA THR A 7 -12.67 -7.96 17.50
C THR A 7 -13.68 -6.97 16.93
N ARG A 8 -14.95 -7.38 16.87
CA ARG A 8 -16.02 -6.48 16.47
C ARG A 8 -16.26 -5.42 17.55
N GLU A 9 -16.28 -4.16 17.16
CA GLU A 9 -16.62 -3.06 18.06
C GLU A 9 -18.13 -2.76 18.02
N LYS A 10 -18.63 -2.41 16.86
CA LYS A 10 -20.05 -2.15 16.60
C LYS A 10 -20.29 -2.21 15.09
N ASP A 11 -21.48 -2.53 14.68
CA ASP A 11 -21.86 -2.60 13.25
C ASP A 11 -20.80 -3.38 12.44
N LEU A 12 -20.22 -2.78 11.43
CA LEU A 12 -19.12 -3.36 10.63
C LEU A 12 -17.74 -2.88 11.06
N VAL A 13 -17.65 -2.13 12.16
CA VAL A 13 -16.36 -1.65 12.68
C VAL A 13 -15.68 -2.76 13.45
N PHE A 14 -14.46 -3.10 13.00
CA PHE A 14 -13.62 -4.09 13.66
C PHE A 14 -12.32 -3.45 14.12
N LYS A 15 -11.86 -3.88 15.29
CA LYS A 15 -10.60 -3.42 15.88
C LYS A 15 -9.56 -4.52 15.74
N SER A 16 -8.40 -4.16 15.20
CA SER A 16 -7.24 -5.05 15.10
C SER A 16 -6.18 -4.64 16.11
N GLU A 17 -5.61 -5.60 16.80
CA GLU A 17 -4.57 -5.39 17.80
C GLU A 17 -3.38 -6.29 17.48
N LEU A 18 -2.19 -5.69 17.44
CA LEU A 18 -0.95 -6.39 17.16
C LEU A 18 0.18 -5.68 17.92
N ARG A 19 0.82 -6.38 18.86
CA ARG A 19 1.80 -5.78 19.77
C ARG A 19 1.17 -4.56 20.47
N ASN A 20 1.76 -3.38 20.35
CA ASN A 20 1.22 -2.14 20.92
C ASN A 20 0.47 -1.29 19.88
N HIS A 21 0.09 -1.88 18.77
CA HIS A 21 -0.62 -1.16 17.70
C HIS A 21 -2.09 -1.55 17.69
N THR A 22 -2.94 -0.56 17.51
CA THR A 22 -4.39 -0.74 17.38
C THR A 22 -4.88 0.08 16.19
N PHE A 23 -5.69 -0.52 15.35
CA PHE A 23 -6.32 0.19 14.26
C PHE A 23 -7.72 -0.36 13.98
N LEU A 24 -8.56 0.46 13.38
CA LEU A 24 -9.94 0.11 13.06
C LEU A 24 -10.10 -0.09 11.56
N SER A 25 -11.09 -0.91 11.20
CA SER A 25 -11.56 -1.02 9.83
C SER A 25 -13.09 -0.91 9.81
N ASP A 26 -13.62 -0.42 8.71
CA ASP A 26 -15.04 -0.29 8.48
C ASP A 26 -15.28 -0.40 6.97
N MET A 27 -16.50 -0.16 6.55
CA MET A 27 -16.84 -0.06 5.14
C MET A 27 -17.34 1.35 4.83
N ALA A 28 -17.29 1.74 3.57
CA ALA A 28 -17.88 2.99 3.12
C ALA A 28 -19.40 2.95 3.34
N ILE A 29 -20.01 4.13 3.41
CA ILE A 29 -21.45 4.26 3.65
C ILE A 29 -22.25 3.49 2.58
N ASP A 30 -21.85 3.60 1.33
CA ASP A 30 -22.52 2.92 0.22
C ASP A 30 -22.42 1.39 0.30
N ASP A 31 -21.47 0.88 1.07
CA ASP A 31 -21.25 -0.55 1.25
C ASP A 31 -21.76 -1.07 2.60
N GLY A 32 -22.57 -0.29 3.28
CA GLY A 32 -23.22 -0.67 4.53
C GLY A 32 -22.49 -0.27 5.80
N GLY A 33 -21.36 0.40 5.69
CA GLY A 33 -20.59 0.90 6.83
C GLY A 33 -20.95 2.33 7.19
N GLN A 34 -20.16 2.89 8.08
CA GLN A 34 -20.25 4.28 8.54
C GLN A 34 -19.08 5.14 8.08
N ASP A 35 -18.15 4.56 7.33
CA ASP A 35 -16.89 5.23 6.95
C ASP A 35 -16.13 5.77 8.17
N ALA A 36 -16.17 5.01 9.25
CA ALA A 36 -15.46 5.38 10.48
C ALA A 36 -13.97 5.06 10.43
N ALA A 37 -13.54 4.28 9.44
CA ALA A 37 -12.16 3.86 9.25
C ALA A 37 -11.99 3.34 7.82
N PRO A 38 -10.74 3.19 7.34
CA PRO A 38 -10.50 2.58 6.03
C PRO A 38 -11.04 1.15 5.95
N SER A 39 -11.43 0.74 4.75
CA SER A 39 -11.87 -0.63 4.50
C SER A 39 -10.69 -1.61 4.45
N PRO A 40 -10.94 -2.92 4.57
CA PRO A 40 -9.88 -3.91 4.38
C PRO A 40 -9.16 -3.78 3.04
N ALA A 41 -9.89 -3.50 1.94
CA ALA A 41 -9.27 -3.29 0.64
C ALA A 41 -8.39 -2.04 0.64
N ASP A 42 -8.83 -0.95 1.29
CA ASP A 42 -8.01 0.25 1.46
C ASP A 42 -6.69 -0.10 2.16
N TYR A 43 -6.75 -0.88 3.23
CA TYR A 43 -5.56 -1.30 3.98
C TYR A 43 -4.61 -2.15 3.13
N LEU A 44 -5.15 -3.02 2.29
CA LEU A 44 -4.33 -3.84 1.38
C LEU A 44 -3.52 -2.93 0.45
N VAL A 45 -4.18 -1.94 -0.16
CA VAL A 45 -3.54 -1.00 -1.08
C VAL A 45 -2.56 -0.10 -0.35
N CYS A 46 -2.93 0.39 0.84
CA CYS A 46 -2.02 1.15 1.70
C CYS A 46 -0.77 0.35 2.06
N SER A 47 -0.91 -0.93 2.36
CA SER A 47 0.23 -1.79 2.70
C SER A 47 1.19 -1.91 1.52
N LEU A 48 0.67 -2.05 0.31
CA LEU A 48 1.49 -2.13 -0.91
C LEU A 48 2.26 -0.81 -1.12
N GLY A 49 1.57 0.33 -1.05
CA GLY A 49 2.20 1.64 -1.22
C GLY A 49 3.25 1.92 -0.15
N SER A 50 2.96 1.57 1.10
CA SER A 50 3.92 1.72 2.20
C SER A 50 5.16 0.85 1.98
N CYS A 51 4.97 -0.35 1.48
CA CYS A 51 6.08 -1.25 1.18
C CYS A 51 6.98 -0.66 0.08
N PHE A 52 6.39 -0.10 -0.96
CA PHE A 52 7.14 0.61 -2.00
C PHE A 52 7.95 1.77 -1.41
N GLY A 53 7.31 2.56 -0.55
CA GLY A 53 7.97 3.70 0.10
C GLY A 53 9.16 3.28 0.96
N MET A 54 9.01 2.21 1.71
CA MET A 54 10.10 1.69 2.55
C MET A 54 11.27 1.18 1.73
N ILE A 55 11.01 0.57 0.58
CA ILE A 55 12.06 0.12 -0.34
C ILE A 55 12.81 1.32 -0.91
N ILE A 56 12.08 2.36 -1.33
CA ILE A 56 12.68 3.58 -1.83
C ILE A 56 13.57 4.23 -0.76
N GLU A 57 13.07 4.32 0.46
CA GLU A 57 13.83 4.89 1.59
C GLU A 57 15.12 4.10 1.84
N ARG A 58 15.03 2.77 1.88
CA ARG A 58 16.23 1.94 2.07
C ARG A 58 17.24 2.11 0.96
N TYR A 59 16.76 2.23 -0.27
CA TYR A 59 17.62 2.48 -1.43
C TYR A 59 18.34 3.81 -1.26
N CYS A 60 17.60 4.86 -0.90
CA CYS A 60 18.19 6.18 -0.67
C CYS A 60 19.22 6.15 0.46
N GLN A 61 18.91 5.49 1.57
CA GLN A 61 19.83 5.36 2.69
C GLN A 61 21.14 4.67 2.27
N SER A 62 21.06 3.59 1.52
CA SER A 62 22.23 2.83 1.13
C SER A 62 23.10 3.53 0.09
N HIS A 63 22.55 4.50 -0.62
CA HIS A 63 23.28 5.26 -1.65
C HIS A 63 23.61 6.70 -1.22
N GLY A 64 23.18 7.09 -0.02
CA GLY A 64 23.40 8.44 0.47
C GLY A 64 22.55 9.50 -0.21
N TYR A 65 21.39 9.12 -0.73
CA TYR A 65 20.45 10.05 -1.37
C TYR A 65 19.48 10.62 -0.38
N ASN A 66 19.08 11.87 -0.57
CA ASN A 66 18.02 12.48 0.21
C ASN A 66 16.67 11.93 -0.24
N SER A 67 15.85 11.46 0.71
CA SER A 67 14.53 10.89 0.44
C SER A 67 13.37 11.83 0.73
N GLU A 68 13.63 13.06 1.16
CA GLU A 68 12.57 14.03 1.41
C GLU A 68 11.78 14.31 0.14
N GLY A 69 10.45 14.37 0.30
CA GLY A 69 9.57 14.63 -0.83
C GLY A 69 9.09 13.36 -1.54
N THR A 70 9.53 12.18 -1.13
CA THR A 70 9.00 10.93 -1.66
C THR A 70 7.51 10.86 -1.36
N GLU A 71 6.70 10.68 -2.40
CA GLU A 71 5.25 10.56 -2.25
C GLU A 71 4.73 9.48 -3.18
N ILE A 72 3.82 8.67 -2.67
CA ILE A 72 3.22 7.58 -3.44
C ILE A 72 1.72 7.75 -3.39
N SER A 73 1.12 7.93 -4.58
CA SER A 73 -0.33 8.05 -4.73
C SER A 73 -0.87 6.74 -5.27
N MET A 74 -1.82 6.15 -4.56
CA MET A 74 -2.39 4.86 -4.90
C MET A 74 -3.86 4.99 -5.23
N THR A 75 -4.28 4.32 -6.29
CA THR A 75 -5.70 4.13 -6.62
C THR A 75 -5.92 2.66 -6.93
N TYR A 76 -7.17 2.19 -6.78
CA TYR A 76 -7.49 0.81 -7.09
C TYR A 76 -8.92 0.65 -7.56
N MET A 77 -9.17 -0.45 -8.26
CA MET A 77 -10.51 -0.81 -8.75
C MET A 77 -10.87 -2.20 -8.27
N LEU A 78 -12.13 -2.36 -7.89
CA LEU A 78 -12.69 -3.65 -7.50
C LEU A 78 -13.36 -4.34 -8.68
N ASN A 79 -13.39 -5.68 -8.62
CA ASN A 79 -14.12 -6.52 -9.53
C ASN A 79 -15.22 -7.26 -8.75
N ASP A 80 -16.36 -7.55 -9.38
CA ASP A 80 -17.48 -8.21 -8.71
C ASP A 80 -17.44 -9.75 -8.80
N LYS A 81 -16.99 -10.28 -9.94
CA LYS A 81 -17.01 -11.72 -10.19
C LYS A 81 -15.72 -12.18 -10.87
N PRO A 82 -14.75 -12.72 -10.12
CA PRO A 82 -14.78 -12.85 -8.66
C PRO A 82 -14.66 -11.51 -7.96
N LYS A 83 -15.12 -11.46 -6.72
CA LYS A 83 -15.01 -10.25 -5.90
C LYS A 83 -13.56 -10.11 -5.43
N MET A 84 -12.86 -9.12 -5.97
CA MET A 84 -11.43 -8.96 -5.73
C MET A 84 -10.98 -7.55 -6.10
N VAL A 85 -9.81 -7.17 -5.64
CA VAL A 85 -9.11 -6.00 -6.16
C VAL A 85 -8.62 -6.37 -7.56
N LYS A 86 -9.17 -5.70 -8.57
CA LYS A 86 -8.86 -6.00 -9.96
C LYS A 86 -7.54 -5.39 -10.41
N SER A 87 -7.36 -4.10 -10.07
CA SER A 87 -6.17 -3.37 -10.48
C SER A 87 -5.77 -2.36 -9.41
N ILE A 88 -4.48 -2.10 -9.33
CA ILE A 88 -3.89 -1.10 -8.45
C ILE A 88 -2.95 -0.26 -9.30
N THR A 89 -3.03 1.06 -9.16
CA THR A 89 -2.14 1.99 -9.81
C THR A 89 -1.36 2.76 -8.76
N ALA A 90 -0.05 2.79 -8.90
CA ALA A 90 0.85 3.54 -8.03
C ALA A 90 1.59 4.60 -8.85
N ASP A 91 1.42 5.85 -8.46
CA ASP A 91 2.18 6.98 -9.02
C ASP A 91 3.20 7.42 -7.98
N ILE A 92 4.48 7.31 -8.33
CA ILE A 92 5.58 7.58 -7.41
C ILE A 92 6.28 8.88 -7.79
N ALA A 93 6.25 9.84 -6.87
CA ALA A 93 7.05 11.04 -6.95
C ALA A 93 8.33 10.81 -6.13
N LEU A 94 9.46 10.69 -6.82
CA LEU A 94 10.76 10.56 -6.17
C LEU A 94 11.25 11.93 -5.71
N PRO A 95 12.21 11.97 -4.76
CA PRO A 95 12.82 13.24 -4.37
C PRO A 95 13.38 13.98 -5.58
N GLU A 96 13.32 15.31 -5.55
CA GLU A 96 13.74 16.14 -6.68
C GLU A 96 15.17 15.85 -7.12
N GLU A 97 16.05 15.58 -6.17
CA GLU A 97 17.47 15.31 -6.43
C GLU A 97 17.78 13.85 -6.75
N PHE A 98 16.75 13.01 -6.88
CA PHE A 98 16.98 11.59 -7.18
C PHE A 98 17.58 11.45 -8.58
N PRO A 99 18.69 10.71 -8.72
CA PRO A 99 19.37 10.59 -10.01
C PRO A 99 18.50 9.93 -11.08
N GLU A 100 18.40 10.56 -12.24
CA GLU A 100 17.62 10.04 -13.37
C GLU A 100 18.06 8.63 -13.79
N ASP A 101 19.38 8.37 -13.78
CA ASP A 101 19.92 7.08 -14.21
C ASP A 101 19.67 5.94 -13.22
N ARG A 102 19.09 6.25 -12.06
CA ARG A 102 18.73 5.26 -11.02
C ARG A 102 17.24 4.93 -10.98
N LYS A 103 16.42 5.62 -11.75
CA LYS A 103 14.97 5.40 -11.74
C LYS A 103 14.60 3.98 -12.15
N LYS A 104 15.28 3.43 -13.14
CA LYS A 104 15.04 2.05 -13.57
C LYS A 104 15.42 1.05 -12.48
N ALA A 105 16.51 1.28 -11.77
CA ALA A 105 16.96 0.42 -10.69
C ALA A 105 15.95 0.43 -9.53
N ILE A 106 15.44 1.62 -9.17
CA ILE A 106 14.43 1.71 -8.10
C ILE A 106 13.13 1.04 -8.51
N LEU A 107 12.71 1.18 -9.76
CA LEU A 107 11.51 0.52 -10.27
C LEU A 107 11.63 -1.01 -10.18
N ASN A 108 12.81 -1.56 -10.47
CA ASN A 108 13.07 -2.99 -10.29
C ASN A 108 13.09 -3.38 -8.80
N SER A 109 13.63 -2.52 -7.95
CA SER A 109 13.72 -2.79 -6.51
C SER A 109 12.34 -2.86 -5.85
N ILE A 110 11.41 -1.99 -6.20
CA ILE A 110 10.07 -2.00 -5.60
C ILE A 110 9.31 -3.30 -5.91
N LYS A 111 9.66 -3.99 -6.99
CA LYS A 111 9.05 -5.28 -7.33
C LYS A 111 9.55 -6.43 -6.45
N THR A 112 10.52 -6.19 -5.57
CA THR A 112 10.96 -7.17 -4.57
C THR A 112 10.13 -7.08 -3.28
N CYS A 113 9.13 -6.21 -3.25
CA CYS A 113 8.24 -6.00 -2.13
C CYS A 113 7.51 -7.28 -1.72
N VAL A 114 7.50 -7.60 -0.41
CA VAL A 114 6.83 -8.78 0.11
C VAL A 114 5.32 -8.74 -0.20
N ILE A 115 4.70 -7.57 -0.14
CA ILE A 115 3.26 -7.44 -0.44
C ILE A 115 3.01 -7.63 -1.92
N PHE A 116 3.81 -6.99 -2.78
CA PHE A 116 3.72 -7.15 -4.24
C PHE A 116 3.79 -8.63 -4.63
N ASN A 117 4.76 -9.35 -4.07
CA ASN A 117 4.98 -10.76 -4.36
C ASN A 117 3.93 -11.69 -3.75
N SER A 118 3.16 -11.19 -2.76
CA SER A 118 2.12 -11.96 -2.08
C SER A 118 0.75 -11.85 -2.74
N LEU A 119 0.57 -10.90 -3.65
CA LEU A 119 -0.69 -10.71 -4.35
C LEU A 119 -0.82 -11.68 -5.52
N SER A 120 -2.06 -12.04 -5.83
CA SER A 120 -2.36 -12.88 -6.99
C SER A 120 -1.91 -12.17 -8.28
N LYS A 121 -1.42 -12.96 -9.24
CA LYS A 121 -1.05 -12.44 -10.57
C LYS A 121 -2.27 -11.98 -11.37
N ASP A 122 -3.48 -12.32 -10.91
CA ASP A 122 -4.71 -11.83 -11.52
C ASP A 122 -4.99 -10.36 -11.17
N VAL A 123 -4.29 -9.81 -10.17
CA VAL A 123 -4.37 -8.39 -9.84
C VAL A 123 -3.40 -7.63 -10.72
N GLU A 124 -3.94 -6.73 -11.53
CA GLU A 124 -3.11 -5.86 -12.37
C GLU A 124 -2.50 -4.75 -11.52
N ILE A 125 -1.17 -4.68 -11.50
CA ILE A 125 -0.46 -3.65 -10.74
C ILE A 125 0.38 -2.82 -11.70
N ASP A 126 0.03 -1.56 -11.82
CA ASP A 126 0.73 -0.59 -12.65
C ASP A 126 1.47 0.40 -11.75
N VAL A 127 2.77 0.52 -11.96
CA VAL A 127 3.63 1.40 -11.17
C VAL A 127 4.30 2.37 -12.11
N GLU A 128 4.07 3.65 -11.87
CA GLU A 128 4.68 4.73 -12.65
C GLU A 128 5.49 5.64 -11.74
N ILE A 129 6.65 6.04 -12.24
CA ILE A 129 7.49 7.03 -11.57
C ILE A 129 7.30 8.34 -12.32
N GLU A 130 6.92 9.38 -11.60
CA GLU A 130 6.73 10.72 -12.17
C GLU A 130 8.05 11.30 -12.63
N ASP A 131 8.00 12.04 -13.74
CA ASP A 131 9.17 12.72 -14.30
C ASP A 131 9.59 13.94 -13.49
#